data_43a8d13765b100654a4de7a46b02fca9
#
_entry.id   43a8d13765b100654a4de7a46b02fca9
#
_cell.length_a   1.000
_cell.length_b   1.000
_cell.length_c   1.000
_cell.angle_alpha   90.00
_cell.angle_beta   90.00
_cell.angle_gamma   90.00
#
_symmetry.space_group_name_H-M   'P 1'
#
loop_
_entity.id
_entity.type
_entity.pdbx_description
1 polymer ?
#
loop_
_entity_poly.entity_id
_entity_poly.type
_entity_poly.pdbx_seq_one_letter_code
_entity_poly.pdbx_strand_id
1 'polypeptide(L)'
;MDDATLGDVGDQDLLARHVDGDPDAFGELVRRHRDRLWAVALRTLGDREEAADAVQDALVSAFRAAHTFRGQSAVTTWLHRITVNACLDRARKAASRKTSPVDDTERLEQLLEPHESAEAPAERHDLHRELLAALAKLPVDQRAALVLVDMQGYPVAEAARLLDVPTGTVKSRCARGRARLLPMLTHLRGQAGDNTDLTMGRNRSPGTSVPPASGPRETGPSDPAAVKGGGGRA
;
A
#
# COMPACT_ATOMS: atom_id res chain seq x y z
N MET A 1 23.72 -29.38 -13.19
CA MET A 1 22.77 -28.24 -13.34
C MET A 1 21.78 -28.44 -12.24
N ASP A 2 21.98 -27.70 -11.13
CA ASP A 2 21.17 -27.90 -9.92
C ASP A 2 19.73 -27.48 -10.22
N ASP A 3 18.85 -28.50 -10.15
CA ASP A 3 17.39 -28.34 -10.23
C ASP A 3 16.86 -27.73 -8.90
N ALA A 4 17.31 -26.52 -8.60
CA ALA A 4 16.67 -25.73 -7.55
C ALA A 4 15.26 -25.48 -8.02
N THR A 5 14.28 -26.13 -7.38
CA THR A 5 12.86 -25.92 -7.69
C THR A 5 12.59 -24.42 -7.70
N LEU A 6 11.95 -23.91 -8.73
CA LEU A 6 11.60 -22.47 -8.87
C LEU A 6 10.94 -21.93 -7.59
N GLY A 7 10.36 -22.84 -6.77
CA GLY A 7 9.78 -22.53 -5.48
C GLY A 7 10.73 -21.91 -4.45
N ASP A 8 12.02 -22.20 -4.51
CA ASP A 8 13.03 -21.70 -3.55
C ASP A 8 13.77 -20.45 -4.05
N VAL A 9 13.57 -20.07 -5.32
CA VAL A 9 14.24 -18.93 -5.94
C VAL A 9 13.58 -17.62 -5.51
N GLY A 10 14.38 -16.60 -5.19
CA GLY A 10 13.87 -15.26 -4.83
C GLY A 10 13.14 -14.57 -5.98
N ASP A 11 12.17 -13.70 -5.66
CA ASP A 11 11.37 -13.01 -6.67
C ASP A 11 12.20 -12.17 -7.65
N GLN A 12 13.30 -11.56 -7.18
CA GLN A 12 14.21 -10.80 -8.04
C GLN A 12 14.94 -11.70 -9.02
N ASP A 13 15.37 -12.88 -8.57
CA ASP A 13 16.06 -13.86 -9.40
C ASP A 13 15.10 -14.49 -10.41
N LEU A 14 13.84 -14.73 -10.01
CA LEU A 14 12.79 -15.18 -10.94
C LEU A 14 12.56 -14.15 -12.05
N LEU A 15 12.50 -12.87 -11.67
CA LEU A 15 12.32 -11.81 -12.65
C LEU A 15 13.53 -11.67 -13.60
N ALA A 16 14.75 -11.84 -13.08
CA ALA A 16 15.97 -11.87 -13.88
C ALA A 16 15.98 -13.06 -14.83
N ARG A 17 15.68 -14.28 -14.35
CA ARG A 17 15.56 -15.48 -15.20
C ARG A 17 14.54 -15.30 -16.32
N HIS A 18 13.38 -14.70 -16.01
CA HIS A 18 12.40 -14.38 -17.04
C HIS A 18 12.96 -13.46 -18.14
N VAL A 19 13.71 -12.41 -17.76
CA VAL A 19 14.35 -11.49 -18.70
C VAL A 19 15.40 -12.23 -19.54
N ASP A 20 16.09 -13.20 -18.95
CA ASP A 20 17.09 -14.06 -19.63
C ASP A 20 16.46 -15.17 -20.49
N GLY A 21 15.11 -15.26 -20.53
CA GLY A 21 14.37 -16.14 -21.44
C GLY A 21 13.89 -17.46 -20.81
N ASP A 22 13.92 -17.61 -19.47
CA ASP A 22 13.32 -18.76 -18.78
C ASP A 22 11.78 -18.66 -18.88
N PRO A 23 11.09 -19.60 -19.56
CA PRO A 23 9.65 -19.51 -19.82
C PRO A 23 8.81 -19.72 -18.55
N ASP A 24 9.34 -20.41 -17.53
CA ASP A 24 8.59 -20.81 -16.34
C ASP A 24 8.76 -19.83 -15.18
N ALA A 25 9.82 -19.03 -15.18
CA ALA A 25 10.15 -18.10 -14.08
C ALA A 25 9.06 -17.07 -13.81
N PHE A 26 8.45 -16.48 -14.85
CA PHE A 26 7.35 -15.54 -14.67
C PHE A 26 6.06 -16.20 -14.20
N GLY A 27 5.82 -17.45 -14.64
CA GLY A 27 4.70 -18.26 -14.16
C GLY A 27 4.74 -18.47 -12.64
N GLU A 28 5.94 -18.72 -12.09
CA GLU A 28 6.14 -18.83 -10.65
C GLU A 28 5.88 -17.53 -9.91
N LEU A 29 6.33 -16.38 -10.45
CA LEU A 29 5.99 -15.05 -9.89
C LEU A 29 4.48 -14.83 -9.86
N VAL A 30 3.78 -15.17 -10.94
CA VAL A 30 2.31 -15.08 -10.99
C VAL A 30 1.68 -15.95 -9.92
N ARG A 31 2.11 -17.20 -9.77
CA ARG A 31 1.60 -18.14 -8.77
C ARG A 31 1.72 -17.59 -7.35
N ARG A 32 2.85 -16.93 -7.01
CA ARG A 32 3.12 -16.37 -5.68
C ARG A 32 2.32 -15.10 -5.38
N HIS A 33 2.11 -14.27 -6.38
CA HIS A 33 1.59 -12.91 -6.15
C HIS A 33 0.14 -12.72 -6.57
N ARG A 34 -0.41 -13.57 -7.43
CA ARG A 34 -1.74 -13.45 -8.02
C ARG A 34 -2.83 -13.13 -7.00
N ASP A 35 -2.91 -13.86 -5.89
CA ASP A 35 -3.97 -13.71 -4.91
C ASP A 35 -3.86 -12.39 -4.15
N ARG A 36 -2.63 -11.94 -3.89
CA ARG A 36 -2.38 -10.63 -3.29
C ARG A 36 -2.74 -9.50 -4.25
N LEU A 37 -2.37 -9.61 -5.52
CA LEU A 37 -2.71 -8.62 -6.55
C LEU A 37 -4.23 -8.56 -6.75
N TRP A 38 -4.88 -9.72 -6.77
CA TRP A 38 -6.34 -9.82 -6.80
C TRP A 38 -6.99 -9.09 -5.61
N ALA A 39 -6.52 -9.33 -4.39
CA ALA A 39 -7.04 -8.66 -3.21
C ALA A 39 -6.88 -7.12 -3.28
N VAL A 40 -5.75 -6.63 -3.82
CA VAL A 40 -5.52 -5.19 -4.05
C VAL A 40 -6.49 -4.65 -5.09
N ALA A 41 -6.64 -5.34 -6.23
CA ALA A 41 -7.53 -4.91 -7.30
C ALA A 41 -8.99 -4.90 -6.86
N LEU A 42 -9.46 -5.96 -6.20
CA LEU A 42 -10.84 -6.07 -5.70
C LEU A 42 -11.17 -4.95 -4.70
N ARG A 43 -10.27 -4.69 -3.74
CA ARG A 43 -10.43 -3.59 -2.77
C ARG A 43 -10.38 -2.22 -3.44
N THR A 44 -9.67 -2.07 -4.55
CA THR A 44 -9.55 -0.81 -5.29
C THR A 44 -10.73 -0.56 -6.22
N LEU A 45 -11.24 -1.57 -6.91
CA LEU A 45 -12.34 -1.42 -7.89
C LEU A 45 -13.71 -1.70 -7.28
N GLY A 46 -13.80 -2.64 -6.34
CA GLY A 46 -15.06 -3.04 -5.71
C GLY A 46 -15.93 -3.95 -6.58
N ASP A 47 -15.48 -4.28 -7.78
CA ASP A 47 -16.14 -5.16 -8.75
C ASP A 47 -15.20 -6.30 -9.13
N ARG A 48 -15.73 -7.53 -9.20
CA ARG A 48 -14.91 -8.75 -9.40
C ARG A 48 -14.43 -8.88 -10.85
N GLU A 49 -15.27 -8.58 -11.81
CA GLU A 49 -14.92 -8.67 -13.23
C GLU A 49 -13.87 -7.61 -13.58
N GLU A 50 -14.11 -6.37 -13.15
CA GLU A 50 -13.15 -5.29 -13.33
C GLU A 50 -11.82 -5.57 -12.61
N ALA A 51 -11.86 -6.22 -11.43
CA ALA A 51 -10.67 -6.62 -10.70
C ALA A 51 -9.90 -7.74 -11.42
N ALA A 52 -10.60 -8.74 -11.97
CA ALA A 52 -9.99 -9.84 -12.76
C ALA A 52 -9.25 -9.28 -13.96
N ASP A 53 -9.93 -8.44 -14.70
CA ASP A 53 -9.39 -7.80 -15.89
C ASP A 53 -8.20 -6.89 -15.54
N ALA A 54 -8.30 -6.11 -14.44
CA ALA A 54 -7.21 -5.25 -13.99
C ALA A 54 -5.95 -6.06 -13.62
N VAL A 55 -6.13 -7.20 -12.96
CA VAL A 55 -5.01 -8.11 -12.62
C VAL A 55 -4.41 -8.71 -13.87
N GLN A 56 -5.23 -9.14 -14.82
CA GLN A 56 -4.75 -9.67 -16.10
C GLN A 56 -3.94 -8.59 -16.86
N ASP A 57 -4.49 -7.37 -17.00
CA ASP A 57 -3.81 -6.25 -17.64
C ASP A 57 -2.48 -5.93 -16.93
N ALA A 58 -2.49 -5.96 -15.59
CA ALA A 58 -1.30 -5.72 -14.77
C ALA A 58 -0.23 -6.79 -15.00
N LEU A 59 -0.61 -8.08 -15.02
CA LEU A 59 0.33 -9.17 -15.23
C LEU A 59 0.93 -9.16 -16.64
N VAL A 60 0.12 -8.86 -17.66
CA VAL A 60 0.62 -8.66 -19.04
C VAL A 60 1.58 -7.49 -19.11
N SER A 61 1.26 -6.39 -18.44
CA SER A 61 2.14 -5.21 -18.36
C SER A 61 3.43 -5.52 -17.62
N ALA A 62 3.37 -6.25 -16.52
CA ALA A 62 4.53 -6.69 -15.75
C ALA A 62 5.43 -7.61 -16.58
N PHE A 63 4.85 -8.60 -17.27
CA PHE A 63 5.58 -9.50 -18.17
C PHE A 63 6.40 -8.71 -19.21
N ARG A 64 5.76 -7.76 -19.88
CA ARG A 64 6.41 -6.94 -20.92
C ARG A 64 7.44 -5.97 -20.36
N ALA A 65 7.21 -5.45 -19.14
CA ALA A 65 8.06 -4.44 -18.51
C ALA A 65 9.14 -5.04 -17.59
N ALA A 66 9.25 -6.36 -17.48
CA ALA A 66 10.20 -7.04 -16.59
C ALA A 66 11.64 -6.54 -16.77
N HIS A 67 12.08 -6.31 -18.01
CA HIS A 67 13.41 -5.79 -18.36
C HIS A 67 13.66 -4.36 -17.84
N THR A 68 12.63 -3.62 -17.44
CA THR A 68 12.76 -2.26 -16.88
C THR A 68 12.93 -2.26 -15.35
N PHE A 69 12.76 -3.39 -14.70
CA PHE A 69 12.92 -3.51 -13.25
C PHE A 69 14.41 -3.36 -12.86
N ARG A 70 14.70 -2.38 -12.01
CA ARG A 70 16.08 -2.04 -11.62
C ARG A 70 16.44 -2.46 -10.19
N GLY A 71 15.63 -3.27 -9.53
CA GLY A 71 15.90 -3.71 -8.15
C GLY A 71 15.82 -2.62 -7.08
N GLN A 72 15.31 -1.40 -7.40
CA GLN A 72 15.21 -0.28 -6.46
C GLN A 72 14.09 -0.44 -5.41
N SER A 73 13.27 -1.46 -5.56
CA SER A 73 12.20 -1.84 -4.63
C SER A 73 12.02 -3.36 -4.64
N ALA A 74 11.25 -3.89 -3.70
CA ALA A 74 10.80 -5.27 -3.79
C ALA A 74 9.96 -5.50 -5.06
N VAL A 75 10.04 -6.70 -5.64
CA VAL A 75 9.21 -7.09 -6.80
C VAL A 75 7.72 -6.94 -6.46
N THR A 76 7.32 -7.29 -5.25
CA THR A 76 5.94 -7.10 -4.76
C THR A 76 5.49 -5.63 -4.86
N THR A 77 6.34 -4.68 -4.45
CA THR A 77 6.04 -3.24 -4.53
C THR A 77 5.86 -2.80 -6.00
N TRP A 78 6.73 -3.28 -6.88
CA TRP A 78 6.65 -3.01 -8.31
C TRP A 78 5.36 -3.58 -8.93
N LEU A 79 4.99 -4.82 -8.59
CA LEU A 79 3.74 -5.44 -9.02
C LEU A 79 2.51 -4.69 -8.49
N HIS A 80 2.51 -4.26 -7.21
CA HIS A 80 1.43 -3.44 -6.66
C HIS A 80 1.26 -2.12 -7.41
N ARG A 81 2.36 -1.45 -7.77
CA ARG A 81 2.32 -0.23 -8.59
C ARG A 81 1.61 -0.46 -9.92
N ILE A 82 2.00 -1.52 -10.64
CA ILE A 82 1.39 -1.86 -11.93
C ILE A 82 -0.10 -2.16 -11.76
N THR A 83 -0.45 -2.96 -10.74
CA THR A 83 -1.84 -3.36 -10.49
C THR A 83 -2.73 -2.17 -10.12
N VAL A 84 -2.28 -1.30 -9.20
CA VAL A 84 -3.09 -0.13 -8.81
C VAL A 84 -3.25 0.83 -9.97
N ASN A 85 -2.21 1.04 -10.80
CA ASN A 85 -2.32 1.87 -11.99
C ASN A 85 -3.31 1.27 -13.01
N ALA A 86 -3.27 -0.05 -13.25
CA ALA A 86 -4.26 -0.72 -14.09
C ALA A 86 -5.70 -0.52 -13.56
N CYS A 87 -5.91 -0.63 -12.24
CA CYS A 87 -7.20 -0.36 -11.62
C CYS A 87 -7.67 1.09 -11.84
N LEU A 88 -6.79 2.07 -11.61
CA LEU A 88 -7.12 3.49 -11.81
C LEU A 88 -7.44 3.82 -13.26
N ASP A 89 -6.71 3.23 -14.22
CA ASP A 89 -6.95 3.44 -15.65
C ASP A 89 -8.28 2.84 -16.09
N ARG A 90 -8.63 1.64 -15.58
CA ARG A 90 -9.95 1.03 -15.82
C ARG A 90 -11.07 1.87 -15.24
N ALA A 91 -10.94 2.34 -14.01
CA ALA A 91 -11.93 3.21 -13.39
C ALA A 91 -12.13 4.53 -14.16
N ARG A 92 -11.05 5.13 -14.67
CA ARG A 92 -11.14 6.33 -15.54
C ARG A 92 -11.86 6.03 -16.85
N LYS A 93 -11.54 4.90 -17.49
CA LYS A 93 -12.22 4.46 -18.72
C LYS A 93 -13.71 4.21 -18.49
N ALA A 94 -14.07 3.55 -17.36
CA ALA A 94 -15.46 3.31 -16.98
C ALA A 94 -16.21 4.64 -16.72
N ALA A 95 -15.60 5.59 -16.00
CA ALA A 95 -16.18 6.91 -15.76
C ALA A 95 -16.41 7.69 -17.09
N SER A 96 -15.47 7.61 -18.03
CA SER A 96 -15.61 8.24 -19.36
C SER A 96 -16.75 7.62 -20.20
N ARG A 97 -17.01 6.31 -20.06
CA ARG A 97 -18.13 5.64 -20.74
C ARG A 97 -19.49 5.99 -20.10
N LYS A 98 -19.54 6.20 -18.77
CA LYS A 98 -20.75 6.57 -18.02
C LYS A 98 -21.26 7.98 -18.30
N THR A 99 -20.52 8.81 -19.01
CA THR A 99 -21.02 10.11 -19.51
C THR A 99 -22.01 9.93 -20.67
N SER A 100 -22.24 8.70 -21.15
CA SER A 100 -23.36 8.32 -22.01
C SER A 100 -24.46 7.69 -21.14
N PRO A 101 -25.72 8.16 -21.18
CA PRO A 101 -26.74 7.68 -20.28
C PRO A 101 -27.15 6.24 -20.66
N VAL A 102 -26.75 5.27 -19.85
CA VAL A 102 -27.32 3.92 -19.83
C VAL A 102 -27.52 3.53 -18.37
N ASP A 103 -28.75 3.22 -18.01
CA ASP A 103 -29.25 2.71 -16.74
C ASP A 103 -28.42 1.50 -16.25
N ASP A 104 -27.89 1.59 -15.05
CA ASP A 104 -27.07 0.55 -14.44
C ASP A 104 -27.56 0.23 -13.02
N THR A 105 -28.84 -0.16 -12.91
CA THR A 105 -29.43 -0.57 -11.62
C THR A 105 -29.28 -2.08 -11.36
N GLU A 106 -28.95 -2.89 -12.38
CA GLU A 106 -28.83 -4.36 -12.24
C GLU A 106 -27.47 -4.87 -11.75
N ARG A 107 -26.47 -4.00 -11.63
CA ARG A 107 -25.07 -4.43 -11.36
C ARG A 107 -24.73 -4.58 -9.88
N LEU A 108 -25.67 -4.24 -8.97
CA LEU A 108 -25.44 -4.31 -7.52
C LEU A 108 -25.62 -5.71 -6.93
N GLU A 109 -26.37 -6.58 -7.60
CA GLU A 109 -26.71 -7.92 -7.08
C GLU A 109 -25.66 -9.01 -7.39
N GLN A 110 -24.78 -8.80 -8.38
CA GLN A 110 -23.74 -9.78 -8.76
C GLN A 110 -22.47 -9.73 -7.88
N LEU A 111 -22.44 -8.87 -6.84
CA LEU A 111 -21.28 -8.69 -5.96
C LEU A 111 -21.10 -9.78 -4.89
N LEU A 112 -21.86 -10.87 -4.91
CA LEU A 112 -22.11 -11.67 -3.71
C LEU A 112 -21.55 -13.10 -3.71
N GLU A 113 -20.65 -13.52 -4.59
CA GLU A 113 -20.02 -14.83 -4.40
C GLU A 113 -18.50 -14.73 -4.16
N PRO A 114 -18.02 -15.05 -2.94
CA PRO A 114 -16.61 -15.12 -2.65
C PRO A 114 -16.03 -16.45 -3.13
N HIS A 115 -14.99 -16.40 -3.96
CA HIS A 115 -14.04 -17.51 -4.08
C HIS A 115 -12.94 -17.25 -3.06
N GLU A 116 -13.28 -17.36 -1.79
CA GLU A 116 -12.30 -17.46 -0.70
C GLU A 116 -12.36 -18.87 -0.13
N SER A 117 -11.19 -19.37 0.25
CA SER A 117 -10.98 -20.66 0.91
C SER A 117 -12.10 -20.97 1.91
N ALA A 118 -12.69 -22.15 1.79
CA ALA A 118 -13.88 -22.60 2.51
C ALA A 118 -13.73 -22.75 4.04
N GLU A 119 -12.65 -22.23 4.63
CA GLU A 119 -12.31 -22.46 6.05
C GLU A 119 -12.38 -21.21 6.95
N ALA A 120 -12.77 -20.03 6.41
CA ALA A 120 -12.93 -18.86 7.26
C ALA A 120 -14.30 -18.86 7.95
N PRO A 121 -14.41 -18.53 9.27
CA PRO A 121 -15.68 -18.42 9.97
C PRO A 121 -16.64 -17.44 9.25
N ALA A 122 -17.93 -17.76 9.19
CA ALA A 122 -18.96 -16.96 8.51
C ALA A 122 -18.93 -15.47 8.89
N GLU A 123 -18.64 -15.15 10.16
CA GLU A 123 -18.52 -13.78 10.67
C GLU A 123 -17.40 -12.98 10.00
N ARG A 124 -16.28 -13.62 9.63
CA ARG A 124 -15.19 -12.94 8.90
C ARG A 124 -15.58 -12.64 7.47
N HIS A 125 -16.37 -13.48 6.83
CA HIS A 125 -16.90 -13.26 5.50
C HIS A 125 -17.86 -12.07 5.47
N ASP A 126 -18.74 -11.95 6.46
CA ASP A 126 -19.69 -10.84 6.56
C ASP A 126 -18.95 -9.51 6.76
N LEU A 127 -18.00 -9.47 7.69
CA LEU A 127 -17.17 -8.31 7.94
C LEU A 127 -16.38 -7.88 6.67
N HIS A 128 -15.85 -8.86 5.95
CA HIS A 128 -15.11 -8.60 4.71
C HIS A 128 -16.01 -8.02 3.61
N ARG A 129 -17.21 -8.58 3.43
CA ARG A 129 -18.22 -8.06 2.49
C ARG A 129 -18.63 -6.63 2.82
N GLU A 130 -18.91 -6.35 4.09
CA GLU A 130 -19.27 -5.01 4.54
C GLU A 130 -18.15 -4.00 4.30
N LEU A 131 -16.91 -4.38 4.56
CA LEU A 131 -15.75 -3.54 4.29
C LEU A 131 -15.61 -3.25 2.79
N LEU A 132 -15.76 -4.26 1.92
CA LEU A 132 -15.71 -4.08 0.47
C LEU A 132 -16.86 -3.17 -0.01
N ALA A 133 -18.07 -3.36 0.51
CA ALA A 133 -19.23 -2.54 0.19
C ALA A 133 -19.04 -1.07 0.64
N ALA A 134 -18.43 -0.85 1.81
CA ALA A 134 -18.11 0.49 2.29
C ALA A 134 -17.01 1.14 1.43
N LEU A 135 -15.97 0.39 1.08
CA LEU A 135 -14.92 0.86 0.17
C LEU A 135 -15.47 1.22 -1.21
N ALA A 136 -16.41 0.44 -1.75
CA ALA A 136 -17.02 0.69 -3.05
C ALA A 136 -17.74 2.05 -3.14
N LYS A 137 -18.20 2.59 -2.01
CA LYS A 137 -18.83 3.93 -1.93
C LYS A 137 -17.82 5.10 -1.99
N LEU A 138 -16.54 4.83 -1.89
CA LEU A 138 -15.50 5.87 -1.99
C LEU A 138 -15.13 6.16 -3.45
N PRO A 139 -14.74 7.41 -3.77
CA PRO A 139 -14.03 7.68 -5.03
C PRO A 139 -12.80 6.79 -5.14
N VAL A 140 -12.54 6.24 -6.33
CA VAL A 140 -11.48 5.26 -6.58
C VAL A 140 -10.10 5.74 -6.13
N ASP A 141 -9.79 7.03 -6.31
CA ASP A 141 -8.52 7.62 -5.86
C ASP A 141 -8.32 7.60 -4.35
N GLN A 142 -9.42 7.80 -3.57
CA GLN A 142 -9.38 7.73 -2.10
C GLN A 142 -9.24 6.28 -1.65
N ARG A 143 -9.93 5.38 -2.33
CA ARG A 143 -9.88 3.94 -2.09
C ARG A 143 -8.49 3.39 -2.35
N ALA A 144 -7.88 3.68 -3.51
CA ALA A 144 -6.52 3.27 -3.84
C ALA A 144 -5.48 3.75 -2.80
N ALA A 145 -5.61 5.00 -2.32
CA ALA A 145 -4.73 5.52 -1.29
C ALA A 145 -4.88 4.77 0.04
N LEU A 146 -6.12 4.46 0.47
CA LEU A 146 -6.39 3.67 1.68
C LEU A 146 -5.91 2.23 1.55
N VAL A 147 -6.13 1.59 0.40
CA VAL A 147 -5.66 0.23 0.15
C VAL A 147 -4.14 0.16 0.29
N LEU A 148 -3.40 1.09 -0.29
CA LEU A 148 -1.94 1.10 -0.18
C LEU A 148 -1.45 1.42 1.24
N VAL A 149 -1.97 2.49 1.86
CA VAL A 149 -1.45 2.97 3.15
C VAL A 149 -1.97 2.14 4.32
N ASP A 150 -3.29 1.93 4.40
CA ASP A 150 -3.92 1.34 5.58
C ASP A 150 -4.00 -0.20 5.51
N MET A 151 -4.11 -0.78 4.31
CA MET A 151 -4.25 -2.23 4.16
C MET A 151 -2.96 -2.93 3.75
N GLN A 152 -2.14 -2.32 2.89
CA GLN A 152 -0.85 -2.88 2.49
C GLN A 152 0.31 -2.37 3.35
N GLY A 153 0.08 -1.34 4.20
CA GLY A 153 1.07 -0.82 5.14
C GLY A 153 2.17 0.04 4.52
N TYR A 154 1.98 0.53 3.29
CA TYR A 154 2.99 1.38 2.66
C TYR A 154 3.12 2.73 3.38
N PRO A 155 4.35 3.20 3.63
CA PRO A 155 4.56 4.58 4.05
C PRO A 155 3.96 5.55 3.03
N VAL A 156 3.40 6.69 3.51
CA VAL A 156 2.76 7.69 2.64
C VAL A 156 3.66 8.14 1.48
N ALA A 157 4.96 8.27 1.73
CA ALA A 157 5.93 8.66 0.69
C ALA A 157 6.09 7.58 -0.41
N GLU A 158 5.98 6.31 -0.04
CA GLU A 158 6.03 5.20 -0.97
C GLU A 158 4.72 5.06 -1.74
N ALA A 159 3.57 5.13 -1.05
CA ALA A 159 2.26 5.16 -1.69
C ALA A 159 2.13 6.33 -2.69
N ALA A 160 2.74 7.48 -2.40
CA ALA A 160 2.78 8.63 -3.32
C ALA A 160 3.53 8.30 -4.61
N ARG A 161 4.66 7.59 -4.51
CA ARG A 161 5.42 7.10 -5.69
C ARG A 161 4.66 6.03 -6.48
N LEU A 162 3.96 5.12 -5.78
CA LEU A 162 3.14 4.08 -6.42
C LEU A 162 1.97 4.68 -7.22
N LEU A 163 1.34 5.73 -6.68
CA LEU A 163 0.19 6.42 -7.29
C LEU A 163 0.58 7.56 -8.23
N ASP A 164 1.88 7.88 -8.35
CA ASP A 164 2.41 9.01 -9.11
C ASP A 164 1.73 10.34 -8.76
N VAL A 165 1.64 10.65 -7.46
CA VAL A 165 1.03 11.87 -6.94
C VAL A 165 1.85 12.43 -5.78
N PRO A 166 1.75 13.75 -5.48
CA PRO A 166 2.40 14.34 -4.31
C PRO A 166 1.97 13.68 -2.99
N THR A 167 2.86 13.62 -2.01
CA THR A 167 2.58 13.05 -0.66
C THR A 167 1.41 13.74 0.04
N GLY A 168 1.25 15.06 -0.14
CA GLY A 168 0.10 15.82 0.34
C GLY A 168 -1.23 15.33 -0.23
N THR A 169 -1.23 14.91 -1.50
CA THR A 169 -2.41 14.33 -2.15
C THR A 169 -2.79 13.00 -1.53
N VAL A 170 -1.82 12.11 -1.26
CA VAL A 170 -2.09 10.84 -0.56
C VAL A 170 -2.64 11.09 0.83
N LYS A 171 -2.01 11.99 1.63
CA LYS A 171 -2.51 12.36 2.96
C LYS A 171 -3.95 12.84 2.93
N SER A 172 -4.29 13.74 2.00
CA SER A 172 -5.63 14.29 1.86
C SER A 172 -6.66 13.26 1.36
N ARG A 173 -6.25 12.34 0.45
CA ARG A 173 -7.09 11.23 -0.01
C ARG A 173 -7.39 10.25 1.13
N CYS A 174 -6.39 9.85 1.91
CA CYS A 174 -6.56 8.99 3.08
C CYS A 174 -7.46 9.64 4.14
N ALA A 175 -7.22 10.91 4.48
CA ALA A 175 -8.03 11.63 5.47
C ALA A 175 -9.51 11.70 5.05
N ARG A 176 -9.79 12.07 3.79
CA ARG A 176 -11.17 12.13 3.26
C ARG A 176 -11.81 10.74 3.16
N GLY A 177 -11.04 9.73 2.75
CA GLY A 177 -11.52 8.36 2.68
C GLY A 177 -11.90 7.81 4.06
N ARG A 178 -11.04 7.98 5.07
CA ARG A 178 -11.33 7.56 6.46
C ARG A 178 -12.56 8.30 7.04
N ALA A 179 -12.67 9.61 6.81
CA ALA A 179 -13.82 10.39 7.25
C ALA A 179 -15.15 9.89 6.65
N ARG A 180 -15.12 9.41 5.41
CA ARG A 180 -16.30 8.82 4.75
C ARG A 180 -16.58 7.39 5.21
N LEU A 181 -15.54 6.58 5.47
CA LEU A 181 -15.70 5.20 5.95
C LEU A 181 -16.19 5.12 7.39
N LEU A 182 -15.76 6.05 8.24
CA LEU A 182 -16.06 6.01 9.68
C LEU A 182 -17.55 5.83 9.98
N PRO A 183 -18.49 6.62 9.44
CA PRO A 183 -19.91 6.44 9.72
C PRO A 183 -20.47 5.12 9.19
N MET A 184 -19.90 4.56 8.12
CA MET A 184 -20.36 3.30 7.52
C MET A 184 -19.96 2.07 8.33
N LEU A 185 -18.84 2.17 9.09
CA LEU A 185 -18.24 1.05 9.82
C LEU A 185 -18.36 1.21 11.34
N THR A 186 -19.11 2.19 11.84
CA THR A 186 -19.23 2.47 13.29
C THR A 186 -19.86 1.29 14.04
N HIS A 187 -20.80 0.59 13.43
CA HIS A 187 -21.47 -0.58 14.03
C HIS A 187 -20.52 -1.78 14.23
N LEU A 188 -19.48 -1.92 13.41
CA LEU A 188 -18.46 -2.97 13.53
C LEU A 188 -17.55 -2.75 14.74
N ARG A 189 -17.46 -1.53 15.24
CA ARG A 189 -16.63 -1.18 16.38
C ARG A 189 -17.16 -1.77 17.70
N GLY A 190 -18.48 -1.97 17.79
CA GLY A 190 -19.13 -2.62 18.94
C GLY A 190 -18.88 -4.13 19.02
N GLN A 191 -18.68 -4.78 17.89
CA GLN A 191 -18.42 -6.23 17.82
C GLN A 191 -16.94 -6.58 18.05
N ALA A 192 -16.02 -5.65 17.79
CA ALA A 192 -14.58 -5.83 18.00
C ALA A 192 -14.17 -5.67 19.48
N GLY A 193 -15.06 -5.16 20.36
CA GLY A 193 -14.78 -4.92 21.78
C GLY A 193 -14.65 -6.18 22.63
N ASP A 194 -15.10 -7.32 22.15
CA ASP A 194 -15.10 -8.59 22.92
C ASP A 194 -13.93 -9.54 22.54
N ASN A 195 -13.09 -9.15 21.60
CA ASN A 195 -11.94 -9.95 21.17
C ASN A 195 -10.63 -9.14 21.23
N THR A 196 -10.36 -8.52 22.40
CA THR A 196 -9.17 -7.72 22.64
C THR A 196 -8.00 -8.61 23.04
N ASP A 197 -7.51 -9.43 22.13
CA ASP A 197 -6.16 -10.02 22.25
C ASP A 197 -5.43 -10.18 20.89
N LEU A 198 -5.48 -9.12 20.10
CA LEU A 198 -4.56 -8.97 18.98
C LEU A 198 -3.80 -7.66 19.19
N THR A 199 -2.63 -7.79 19.80
CA THR A 199 -1.61 -6.78 19.92
C THR A 199 -1.41 -6.03 18.60
N MET A 200 -2.05 -4.87 18.49
CA MET A 200 -1.62 -3.85 17.55
C MET A 200 -0.19 -3.46 17.92
N GLY A 201 0.76 -3.94 17.15
CA GLY A 201 2.14 -3.47 17.20
C GLY A 201 2.15 -1.94 17.00
N ARG A 202 2.13 -1.22 18.13
CA ARG A 202 2.49 0.19 18.16
C ARG A 202 3.92 0.29 17.68
N ASN A 203 4.11 0.78 16.48
CA ASN A 203 5.40 1.24 16.00
C ASN A 203 5.77 2.53 16.78
N ARG A 204 6.17 2.35 18.04
CA ARG A 204 6.87 3.36 18.82
C ARG A 204 8.35 3.16 18.55
N SER A 205 8.94 4.03 17.76
CA SER A 205 10.38 4.23 17.76
C SER A 205 10.85 4.43 19.21
N PRO A 206 11.88 3.74 19.69
CA PRO A 206 12.44 4.01 21.01
C PRO A 206 13.09 5.40 20.97
N GLY A 207 12.41 6.38 21.59
CA GLY A 207 12.99 7.67 21.88
C GLY A 207 14.12 7.47 22.87
N THR A 208 15.33 7.81 22.44
CA THR A 208 16.52 7.90 23.29
C THR A 208 16.28 8.98 24.33
N SER A 209 15.90 8.58 25.53
CA SER A 209 15.88 9.47 26.68
C SER A 209 17.35 9.63 27.17
N VAL A 210 17.89 10.80 26.86
CA VAL A 210 19.16 11.26 27.50
C VAL A 210 18.82 11.72 28.90
N PRO A 211 19.45 11.16 29.96
CA PRO A 211 19.29 11.68 31.33
C PRO A 211 20.02 13.02 31.48
N PRO A 212 19.52 13.97 32.32
CA PRO A 212 20.19 15.23 32.55
C PRO A 212 21.45 14.99 33.38
N ALA A 213 22.59 15.47 32.87
CA ALA A 213 23.85 15.51 33.60
C ALA A 213 23.77 16.53 34.75
N SER A 214 23.87 16.03 35.97
CA SER A 214 24.09 16.83 37.18
C SER A 214 25.53 17.28 37.18
N GLY A 215 25.81 18.56 36.99
CA GLY A 215 27.12 19.14 37.20
C GLY A 215 27.24 19.71 38.59
N PRO A 216 28.41 19.66 39.25
CA PRO A 216 28.68 20.42 40.46
C PRO A 216 29.18 21.83 40.15
N ARG A 217 28.67 22.79 40.94
CA ARG A 217 29.18 24.16 41.05
C ARG A 217 30.55 24.16 41.67
N GLU A 218 31.47 24.92 41.10
CA GLU A 218 32.56 25.53 41.90
C GLU A 218 32.81 26.97 41.48
N THR A 219 33.07 27.74 42.50
CA THR A 219 33.17 29.16 42.71
C THR A 219 34.46 29.77 42.15
N GLY A 220 34.35 31.05 41.68
CA GLY A 220 35.36 31.98 41.23
C GLY A 220 36.65 32.19 42.08
N PRO A 221 37.34 33.30 42.03
CA PRO A 221 37.25 34.52 41.24
C PRO A 221 38.62 34.99 40.64
N SER A 222 38.61 36.20 40.04
CA SER A 222 39.73 37.14 39.90
C SER A 222 40.21 37.47 38.48
N ASP A 223 39.83 38.64 38.08
CA ASP A 223 40.47 39.64 37.21
C ASP A 223 41.91 39.96 37.61
N PRO A 224 42.77 40.76 36.92
CA PRO A 224 42.59 41.60 35.74
C PRO A 224 43.78 41.71 34.76
N ALA A 225 43.64 42.66 33.86
CA ALA A 225 44.67 43.49 33.19
C ALA A 225 45.17 43.02 31.83
N ALA A 226 44.72 43.68 30.79
CA ALA A 226 45.37 44.83 30.11
C ALA A 226 46.38 44.45 29.00
N VAL A 227 46.21 45.20 27.93
CA VAL A 227 47.23 45.79 27.03
C VAL A 227 47.11 45.40 25.55
N LYS A 228 46.49 46.34 24.81
CA LYS A 228 47.03 47.13 23.68
C LYS A 228 47.73 46.43 22.51
N GLY A 229 47.32 46.93 21.38
CA GLY A 229 48.12 47.15 20.18
C GLY A 229 47.70 46.26 19.02
N GLY A 230 47.25 46.67 17.91
CA GLY A 230 47.67 47.77 17.05
C GLY A 230 47.95 47.24 15.70
N GLY A 231 47.34 47.82 14.71
CA GLY A 231 47.95 48.07 13.43
C GLY A 231 47.82 47.00 12.33
N GLY A 232 47.07 47.26 11.28
CA GLY A 232 47.59 47.76 10.09
C GLY A 232 47.53 46.82 8.90
N ARG A 233 46.71 47.21 7.98
CA ARG A 233 46.93 47.25 6.52
C ARG A 233 47.78 46.15 5.86
N ALA A 234 47.28 45.43 4.93
CA ALA A 234 47.36 45.61 3.49
C ALA A 234 46.41 44.65 2.81
#